data_3bd10967b7fb69a128115b731cdfb0a7
#
_entry.id   3bd10967b7fb69a128115b731cdfb0a7
#
_cell.length_a   1.000
_cell.length_b   1.000
_cell.length_c   1.000
_cell.angle_alpha   90.00
_cell.angle_beta   90.00
_cell.angle_gamma   90.00
#
_symmetry.space_group_name_H-M   'P 1'
#
loop_
_entity.id
_entity.type
_entity.pdbx_description
1 polymer ?
#
loop_
_entity_poly.entity_id
_entity_poly.type
_entity_poly.pdbx_seq_one_letter_code
_entity_poly.pdbx_strand_id
1 'polypeptide(L)'
;MKKTLILTLCLLFPAIVAVASDMCRDEVFLRRAYLTVTGALPTPEECIKFLDSKETNKREALIDELLESELALKYMQMRWGDILRIKSEFPSNLWPNGVQAYNRWVYEQLLHNVPYDKMVQRLLLSEGSNFRSPAANFYRGFQKKTPQNFYANINLLFLGNRSCADNGYLCFSQIKFKSTKEWKEEIIYLDFHKEVPWQKISLADGTVLTPKADSDWRKEYVAWLTSPKNRRFAEVLVNRMWYWVFGKGIVHEPDDWREENKPSNPQLLNELTDYFLKNNFDMRLLMKKILLSKEFNSKASPEGFYEPQRLPAEVIVDALASTTGIWSTYSSRVPEPFTFYPQKTRATHLGDATVSSSELELFGKVSRDVSLESQRNNAITSRQLLFLMNSSVLERNIRMSPVLQRIYMQCHDVSQLADAITLRVLSRKSTPQEVALYENHMQQNKLSLMELAVDIMWMQLNSNEFLYNH
;
A
#
# COMPACT_ATOMS: atom_id res chain seq x y z
N MET A 1 -18.06 32.60 -47.19
CA MET A 1 -18.28 32.39 -45.73
C MET A 1 -18.51 30.93 -45.34
N LYS A 2 -19.18 30.05 -46.11
CA LYS A 2 -19.45 28.64 -45.73
C LYS A 2 -18.24 27.70 -45.76
N LYS A 3 -17.21 27.99 -46.59
CA LYS A 3 -16.00 27.13 -46.67
C LYS A 3 -15.02 27.31 -45.50
N THR A 4 -14.96 28.49 -44.91
CA THR A 4 -14.09 28.78 -43.76
C THR A 4 -14.62 28.17 -42.45
N LEU A 5 -15.94 28.05 -42.30
CA LEU A 5 -16.57 27.46 -41.16
C LEU A 5 -16.39 25.94 -41.07
N ILE A 6 -16.35 25.27 -42.25
CA ILE A 6 -16.13 23.82 -42.34
C ILE A 6 -14.64 23.49 -42.03
N LEU A 7 -13.70 24.32 -42.42
CA LEU A 7 -12.28 24.11 -42.11
C LEU A 7 -11.98 24.31 -40.61
N THR A 8 -12.66 25.26 -39.95
CA THR A 8 -12.49 25.51 -38.52
C THR A 8 -13.10 24.37 -37.68
N LEU A 9 -14.21 23.73 -38.14
CA LEU A 9 -14.82 22.61 -37.47
C LEU A 9 -13.99 21.31 -37.63
N CYS A 10 -13.33 21.12 -38.78
CA CYS A 10 -12.44 19.98 -39.01
C CYS A 10 -11.11 20.07 -38.22
N LEU A 11 -10.66 21.26 -37.83
CA LEU A 11 -9.45 21.44 -37.03
C LEU A 11 -9.69 21.26 -35.51
N LEU A 12 -10.92 21.41 -35.05
CA LEU A 12 -11.29 21.18 -33.66
C LEU A 12 -11.55 19.69 -33.32
N PHE A 13 -11.94 18.88 -34.33
CA PHE A 13 -12.23 17.46 -34.11
C PHE A 13 -10.99 16.60 -33.79
N PRO A 14 -9.81 16.77 -34.42
CA PRO A 14 -8.64 15.97 -34.08
C PRO A 14 -8.07 16.27 -32.71
N ALA A 15 -8.20 17.50 -32.17
CA ALA A 15 -7.73 17.85 -30.85
C ALA A 15 -8.56 17.19 -29.73
N ILE A 16 -9.89 17.07 -29.91
CA ILE A 16 -10.78 16.40 -28.94
C ILE A 16 -10.56 14.87 -28.99
N VAL A 17 -10.33 14.30 -30.18
CA VAL A 17 -10.02 12.88 -30.35
C VAL A 17 -8.64 12.53 -29.76
N ALA A 18 -7.63 13.41 -29.91
CA ALA A 18 -6.30 13.20 -29.34
C ALA A 18 -6.32 13.23 -27.81
N VAL A 19 -7.08 14.15 -27.17
CA VAL A 19 -7.21 14.20 -25.70
C VAL A 19 -7.96 12.96 -25.17
N ALA A 20 -8.99 12.48 -25.87
CA ALA A 20 -9.70 11.23 -25.52
C ALA A 20 -8.83 9.98 -25.72
N SER A 21 -7.77 10.03 -26.54
CA SER A 21 -6.88 8.88 -26.79
C SER A 21 -5.85 8.62 -25.68
N ASP A 22 -5.59 9.60 -24.79
CA ASP A 22 -4.59 9.47 -23.72
C ASP A 22 -5.15 8.85 -22.43
N MET A 23 -6.47 8.78 -22.28
CA MET A 23 -7.09 8.11 -21.13
C MET A 23 -7.02 6.58 -21.29
N CYS A 24 -6.80 5.87 -20.17
CA CYS A 24 -6.90 4.42 -20.14
C CYS A 24 -8.37 3.96 -20.32
N ARG A 25 -8.52 2.73 -20.84
CA ARG A 25 -9.85 2.08 -20.97
C ARG A 25 -10.43 1.80 -19.59
N ASP A 26 -11.74 1.66 -19.51
CA ASP A 26 -12.44 1.42 -18.23
C ASP A 26 -12.04 0.11 -17.55
N GLU A 27 -11.74 -0.94 -18.33
CA GLU A 27 -11.23 -2.22 -17.79
C GLU A 27 -9.88 -2.03 -17.07
N VAL A 28 -8.98 -1.25 -17.70
CA VAL A 28 -7.67 -0.92 -17.13
C VAL A 28 -7.83 -0.07 -15.88
N PHE A 29 -8.69 0.97 -15.94
CA PHE A 29 -8.98 1.80 -14.77
C PHE A 29 -9.54 1.00 -13.60
N LEU A 30 -10.53 0.14 -13.86
CA LEU A 30 -11.16 -0.70 -12.84
C LEU A 30 -10.11 -1.55 -12.11
N ARG A 31 -9.33 -2.35 -12.88
CA ARG A 31 -8.29 -3.22 -12.32
C ARG A 31 -7.25 -2.42 -11.55
N ARG A 32 -6.78 -1.31 -12.15
CA ARG A 32 -5.80 -0.40 -11.52
C ARG A 32 -6.31 0.15 -10.20
N ALA A 33 -7.55 0.64 -10.15
CA ALA A 33 -8.17 1.17 -8.96
C ALA A 33 -8.28 0.13 -7.83
N TYR A 34 -8.81 -1.06 -8.14
CA TYR A 34 -8.91 -2.15 -7.16
C TYR A 34 -7.53 -2.54 -6.59
N LEU A 35 -6.57 -2.83 -7.45
CA LEU A 35 -5.23 -3.25 -7.02
C LEU A 35 -4.50 -2.16 -6.23
N THR A 36 -4.66 -0.89 -6.60
CA THR A 36 -4.00 0.23 -5.92
C THR A 36 -4.63 0.54 -4.57
N VAL A 37 -5.97 0.52 -4.49
CA VAL A 37 -6.69 0.94 -3.29
C VAL A 37 -6.88 -0.22 -2.30
N THR A 38 -7.19 -1.40 -2.79
CA THR A 38 -7.58 -2.55 -1.95
C THR A 38 -6.57 -3.68 -1.91
N GLY A 39 -5.56 -3.67 -2.79
CA GLY A 39 -4.65 -4.80 -2.95
C GLY A 39 -5.35 -6.10 -3.38
N ALA A 40 -6.51 -6.01 -4.03
CA ALA A 40 -7.31 -7.14 -4.47
C ALA A 40 -7.75 -6.99 -5.91
N LEU A 41 -8.02 -8.11 -6.58
CA LEU A 41 -8.72 -8.11 -7.86
C LEU A 41 -10.22 -7.85 -7.63
N PRO A 42 -10.91 -7.14 -8.54
CA PRO A 42 -12.37 -7.07 -8.53
C PRO A 42 -12.97 -8.46 -8.79
N THR A 43 -14.15 -8.72 -8.28
CA THR A 43 -14.93 -9.91 -8.65
C THR A 43 -15.49 -9.77 -10.08
N PRO A 44 -15.83 -10.87 -10.76
CA PRO A 44 -16.48 -10.79 -12.06
C PRO A 44 -17.76 -9.95 -12.07
N GLU A 45 -18.55 -10.01 -10.98
CA GLU A 45 -19.77 -9.25 -10.80
C GLU A 45 -19.50 -7.73 -10.71
N GLU A 46 -18.47 -7.35 -9.95
CA GLU A 46 -18.02 -5.95 -9.86
C GLU A 46 -17.49 -5.45 -11.20
N CYS A 47 -16.74 -6.30 -11.93
CA CYS A 47 -16.28 -5.97 -13.29
C CYS A 47 -17.48 -5.66 -14.22
N ILE A 48 -18.45 -6.55 -14.27
CA ILE A 48 -19.64 -6.39 -15.13
C ILE A 48 -20.42 -5.14 -14.72
N LYS A 49 -20.70 -4.97 -13.42
CA LYS A 49 -21.41 -3.79 -12.89
C LYS A 49 -20.76 -2.48 -13.35
N PHE A 50 -19.44 -2.39 -13.24
CA PHE A 50 -18.71 -1.17 -13.60
C PHE A 50 -18.63 -0.95 -15.12
N LEU A 51 -18.32 -2.02 -15.87
CA LEU A 51 -18.14 -1.93 -17.33
C LEU A 51 -19.45 -1.62 -18.05
N ASP A 52 -20.57 -2.18 -17.59
CA ASP A 52 -21.89 -1.97 -18.17
C ASP A 52 -22.52 -0.63 -17.75
N SER A 53 -22.00 0.01 -16.70
CA SER A 53 -22.49 1.31 -16.24
C SER A 53 -22.22 2.40 -17.29
N LYS A 54 -23.24 3.19 -17.58
CA LYS A 54 -23.20 4.34 -18.49
C LYS A 54 -23.09 5.69 -17.76
N GLU A 55 -22.93 5.66 -16.46
CA GLU A 55 -22.80 6.87 -15.66
C GLU A 55 -21.49 7.60 -16.00
N THR A 56 -21.58 8.92 -16.16
CA THR A 56 -20.42 9.76 -16.51
C THR A 56 -19.40 9.89 -15.38
N ASN A 57 -19.84 9.76 -14.13
CA ASN A 57 -19.04 9.85 -12.92
C ASN A 57 -18.66 8.48 -12.32
N LYS A 58 -18.84 7.37 -13.07
CA LYS A 58 -18.62 6.00 -12.54
C LYS A 58 -17.23 5.77 -11.95
N ARG A 59 -16.19 6.42 -12.51
CA ARG A 59 -14.82 6.31 -12.00
C ARG A 59 -14.66 6.96 -10.63
N GLU A 60 -15.24 8.14 -10.44
CA GLU A 60 -15.22 8.82 -9.14
C GLU A 60 -16.04 8.05 -8.11
N ALA A 61 -17.24 7.60 -8.47
CA ALA A 61 -18.08 6.79 -7.61
C ALA A 61 -17.40 5.49 -7.17
N LEU A 62 -16.68 4.82 -8.10
CA LEU A 62 -15.89 3.63 -7.78
C LEU A 62 -14.78 3.95 -6.76
N ILE A 63 -14.04 5.06 -6.96
CA ILE A 63 -12.98 5.44 -6.03
C ILE A 63 -13.55 5.71 -4.62
N ASP A 64 -14.70 6.38 -4.52
CA ASP A 64 -15.37 6.62 -3.24
C ASP A 64 -15.77 5.30 -2.57
N GLU A 65 -16.39 4.38 -3.30
CA GLU A 65 -16.79 3.05 -2.81
C GLU A 65 -15.57 2.27 -2.31
N LEU A 66 -14.48 2.25 -3.08
CA LEU A 66 -13.27 1.52 -2.71
C LEU A 66 -12.57 2.10 -1.49
N LEU A 67 -12.45 3.43 -1.37
CA LEU A 67 -11.77 4.08 -0.24
C LEU A 67 -12.50 3.88 1.10
N GLU A 68 -13.79 3.57 1.07
CA GLU A 68 -14.59 3.26 2.26
C GLU A 68 -14.62 1.77 2.60
N SER A 69 -14.11 0.91 1.70
CA SER A 69 -14.14 -0.54 1.87
C SER A 69 -13.20 -1.03 2.98
N GLU A 70 -13.56 -2.14 3.62
CA GLU A 70 -12.69 -2.81 4.59
C GLU A 70 -11.38 -3.28 3.96
N LEU A 71 -11.41 -3.69 2.70
CA LEU A 71 -10.21 -4.12 1.96
C LEU A 71 -9.20 -2.97 1.84
N ALA A 72 -9.67 -1.75 1.53
CA ALA A 72 -8.80 -0.57 1.47
C ALA A 72 -8.19 -0.24 2.83
N LEU A 73 -8.99 -0.27 3.90
CA LEU A 73 -8.50 -0.04 5.26
C LEU A 73 -7.42 -1.06 5.65
N LYS A 74 -7.62 -2.34 5.35
CA LYS A 74 -6.65 -3.41 5.61
C LYS A 74 -5.38 -3.26 4.78
N TYR A 75 -5.52 -2.92 3.52
CA TYR A 75 -4.36 -2.72 2.65
C TYR A 75 -3.54 -1.49 3.07
N MET A 76 -4.21 -0.38 3.39
CA MET A 76 -3.55 0.80 3.95
C MET A 76 -2.90 0.51 5.31
N GLN A 77 -3.55 -0.28 6.17
CA GLN A 77 -2.99 -0.76 7.43
C GLN A 77 -1.69 -1.55 7.21
N MET A 78 -1.63 -2.39 6.19
CA MET A 78 -0.41 -3.13 5.82
C MET A 78 0.73 -2.15 5.45
N ARG A 79 0.45 -1.12 4.63
CA ARG A 79 1.43 -0.08 4.25
C ARG A 79 1.96 0.69 5.46
N TRP A 80 1.06 1.10 6.36
CA TRP A 80 1.48 1.71 7.63
C TRP A 80 2.27 0.75 8.51
N GLY A 81 1.92 -0.54 8.52
CA GLY A 81 2.67 -1.57 9.23
C GLY A 81 4.12 -1.69 8.78
N ASP A 82 4.39 -1.47 7.49
CA ASP A 82 5.75 -1.52 6.93
C ASP A 82 6.62 -0.41 7.51
N ILE A 83 6.12 0.82 7.51
CA ILE A 83 6.89 1.98 7.99
C ILE A 83 6.91 2.13 9.51
N LEU A 84 5.89 1.62 10.21
CA LEU A 84 5.81 1.60 11.67
C LEU A 84 6.48 0.36 12.29
N ARG A 85 7.07 -0.54 11.48
CA ARG A 85 7.87 -1.70 11.91
C ARG A 85 7.08 -2.67 12.77
N ILE A 86 5.84 -2.97 12.37
CA ILE A 86 4.96 -3.87 13.12
C ILE A 86 5.41 -5.32 12.89
N LYS A 87 6.22 -5.83 13.84
CA LYS A 87 6.88 -7.13 13.76
C LYS A 87 7.11 -7.72 15.14
N SER A 88 6.77 -9.00 15.34
CA SER A 88 6.91 -9.66 16.64
C SER A 88 8.33 -10.12 16.96
N GLU A 89 9.16 -10.43 15.96
CA GLU A 89 10.55 -10.86 16.12
C GLU A 89 11.56 -9.71 16.01
N PHE A 90 12.83 -10.05 16.24
CA PHE A 90 13.97 -9.14 16.02
C PHE A 90 13.93 -8.53 14.59
N PRO A 91 14.28 -7.22 14.41
CA PRO A 91 14.83 -6.31 15.42
C PRO A 91 13.77 -5.59 16.28
N SER A 92 12.48 -5.62 15.91
CA SER A 92 11.44 -4.86 16.62
C SER A 92 11.02 -5.49 17.94
N ASN A 93 10.96 -6.82 18.04
CA ASN A 93 10.64 -7.59 19.23
C ASN A 93 9.36 -7.14 19.98
N LEU A 94 8.29 -6.85 19.24
CA LEU A 94 7.02 -6.42 19.84
C LEU A 94 6.23 -7.55 20.48
N TRP A 95 6.52 -8.82 20.12
CA TRP A 95 5.73 -10.01 20.44
C TRP A 95 4.32 -10.00 19.83
N PRO A 96 3.71 -11.16 19.60
CA PRO A 96 2.41 -11.26 18.92
C PRO A 96 1.32 -10.40 19.54
N ASN A 97 1.20 -10.37 20.87
CA ASN A 97 0.17 -9.58 21.55
C ASN A 97 0.39 -8.07 21.36
N GLY A 98 1.62 -7.60 21.46
CA GLY A 98 1.99 -6.20 21.19
C GLY A 98 1.76 -5.82 19.73
N VAL A 99 2.10 -6.73 18.81
CA VAL A 99 1.84 -6.57 17.37
C VAL A 99 0.35 -6.45 17.09
N GLN A 100 -0.47 -7.36 17.63
CA GLN A 100 -1.93 -7.33 17.44
C GLN A 100 -2.53 -6.02 17.97
N ALA A 101 -2.15 -5.61 19.19
CA ALA A 101 -2.63 -4.37 19.79
C ALA A 101 -2.22 -3.15 18.94
N TYR A 102 -0.95 -3.08 18.49
CA TYR A 102 -0.45 -1.97 17.71
C TYR A 102 -1.05 -1.93 16.30
N ASN A 103 -1.15 -3.08 15.64
CA ASN A 103 -1.78 -3.20 14.34
C ASN A 103 -3.26 -2.79 14.40
N ARG A 104 -3.99 -3.21 15.44
CA ARG A 104 -5.38 -2.78 15.67
C ARG A 104 -5.49 -1.28 15.88
N TRP A 105 -4.58 -0.67 16.64
CA TRP A 105 -4.57 0.79 16.82
C TRP A 105 -4.42 1.52 15.50
N VAL A 106 -3.52 1.07 14.60
CA VAL A 106 -3.39 1.64 13.25
C VAL A 106 -4.69 1.53 12.48
N TYR A 107 -5.32 0.34 12.50
CA TYR A 107 -6.61 0.14 11.84
C TYR A 107 -7.69 1.11 12.34
N GLU A 108 -7.79 1.31 13.66
CA GLU A 108 -8.75 2.24 14.27
C GLU A 108 -8.49 3.70 13.86
N GLN A 109 -7.22 4.13 13.73
CA GLN A 109 -6.92 5.47 13.22
C GLN A 109 -7.41 5.64 11.76
N LEU A 110 -7.23 4.63 10.91
CA LEU A 110 -7.67 4.65 9.52
C LEU A 110 -9.18 4.55 9.38
N LEU A 111 -9.83 3.67 10.16
CA LEU A 111 -11.28 3.48 10.18
C LEU A 111 -12.01 4.79 10.50
N HIS A 112 -11.54 5.49 11.52
CA HIS A 112 -12.12 6.77 11.94
C HIS A 112 -11.60 7.96 11.15
N ASN A 113 -10.85 7.73 10.06
CA ASN A 113 -10.24 8.77 9.24
C ASN A 113 -9.57 9.88 10.08
N VAL A 114 -8.80 9.47 11.10
CA VAL A 114 -8.13 10.42 11.98
C VAL A 114 -7.14 11.26 11.17
N PRO A 115 -7.16 12.60 11.24
CA PRO A 115 -6.21 13.45 10.55
C PRO A 115 -4.76 13.04 10.83
N TYR A 116 -3.91 13.08 9.80
CA TYR A 116 -2.55 12.59 9.89
C TYR A 116 -1.72 13.25 11.00
N ASP A 117 -1.86 14.57 11.17
CA ASP A 117 -1.21 15.30 12.27
C ASP A 117 -1.64 14.76 13.64
N LYS A 118 -2.93 14.46 13.82
CA LYS A 118 -3.47 13.89 15.06
C LYS A 118 -3.03 12.45 15.28
N MET A 119 -2.98 11.64 14.22
CA MET A 119 -2.46 10.28 14.29
C MET A 119 -0.99 10.28 14.75
N VAL A 120 -0.15 11.16 14.19
CA VAL A 120 1.26 11.30 14.56
C VAL A 120 1.42 11.87 15.98
N GLN A 121 0.60 12.85 16.38
CA GLN A 121 0.58 13.34 17.77
C GLN A 121 0.26 12.21 18.76
N ARG A 122 -0.78 11.42 18.52
CA ARG A 122 -1.14 10.26 19.36
C ARG A 122 -0.04 9.21 19.42
N LEU A 123 0.65 8.98 18.30
CA LEU A 123 1.76 8.04 18.21
C LEU A 123 2.96 8.49 19.06
N LEU A 124 3.43 9.72 18.85
CA LEU A 124 4.66 10.23 19.45
C LEU A 124 4.50 10.65 20.92
N LEU A 125 3.30 11.03 21.35
CA LEU A 125 3.02 11.37 22.75
C LEU A 125 2.53 10.18 23.57
N SER A 126 2.50 8.97 22.98
CA SER A 126 2.04 7.77 23.66
C SER A 126 2.98 7.39 24.83
N GLU A 127 2.37 6.86 25.87
CA GLU A 127 3.02 6.29 27.06
C GLU A 127 2.11 5.22 27.69
N GLY A 128 2.64 4.45 28.63
CA GLY A 128 1.90 3.40 29.30
C GLY A 128 2.28 1.99 28.86
N SER A 129 1.41 1.04 29.17
CA SER A 129 1.58 -0.38 28.83
C SER A 129 1.49 -0.60 27.32
N ASN A 130 2.38 -1.41 26.77
CA ASN A 130 2.37 -1.82 25.37
C ASN A 130 1.05 -2.54 24.93
N PHE A 131 0.25 -3.03 25.88
CA PHE A 131 -1.05 -3.65 25.61
C PHE A 131 -2.22 -2.68 25.75
N ARG A 132 -2.18 -1.82 26.78
CA ARG A 132 -3.27 -0.87 27.09
C ARG A 132 -3.11 0.46 26.35
N SER A 133 -1.89 0.82 26.00
CA SER A 133 -1.54 1.99 25.20
C SER A 133 -0.81 1.55 23.93
N PRO A 134 -1.49 0.95 22.95
CA PRO A 134 -0.85 0.25 21.84
C PRO A 134 0.11 1.10 21.01
N ALA A 135 -0.15 2.41 20.87
CA ALA A 135 0.73 3.34 20.16
C ALA A 135 2.13 3.42 20.78
N ALA A 136 2.27 3.13 22.09
CA ALA A 136 3.57 3.11 22.78
C ALA A 136 4.52 2.04 22.23
N ASN A 137 4.00 1.03 21.51
CA ASN A 137 4.82 0.06 20.80
C ASN A 137 5.74 0.69 19.74
N PHE A 138 5.44 1.89 19.25
CA PHE A 138 6.33 2.64 18.39
C PHE A 138 7.74 2.76 18.97
N TYR A 139 7.85 3.20 20.24
CA TYR A 139 9.14 3.32 20.92
C TYR A 139 9.77 1.97 21.27
N ARG A 140 8.94 0.95 21.53
CA ARG A 140 9.44 -0.41 21.79
C ARG A 140 10.07 -1.06 20.56
N GLY A 141 9.56 -0.73 19.36
CA GLY A 141 10.03 -1.27 18.08
C GLY A 141 11.46 -0.86 17.71
N PHE A 142 12.07 0.07 18.42
CA PHE A 142 13.46 0.46 18.17
C PHE A 142 14.45 -0.44 18.91
N GLN A 143 15.45 -0.95 18.18
CA GLN A 143 16.50 -1.78 18.75
C GLN A 143 17.33 -1.01 19.78
N LYS A 144 17.75 0.21 19.43
CA LYS A 144 18.47 1.11 20.32
C LYS A 144 17.50 2.10 20.96
N LYS A 145 17.24 1.94 22.27
CA LYS A 145 16.29 2.77 23.03
C LYS A 145 17.00 4.03 23.58
N THR A 146 17.56 4.85 22.70
CA THR A 146 18.24 6.10 23.05
C THR A 146 17.52 7.31 22.44
N PRO A 147 17.59 8.49 23.09
CA PRO A 147 16.98 9.72 22.56
C PRO A 147 17.42 10.04 21.13
N GLN A 148 18.71 9.89 20.84
CA GLN A 148 19.28 10.13 19.52
C GLN A 148 18.68 9.19 18.46
N ASN A 149 18.52 7.91 18.80
CA ASN A 149 17.96 6.95 17.86
C ASN A 149 16.45 7.18 17.63
N PHE A 150 15.71 7.58 18.67
CA PHE A 150 14.30 7.98 18.50
C PHE A 150 14.19 9.18 17.57
N TYR A 151 14.95 10.24 17.84
CA TYR A 151 14.94 11.46 17.05
C TYR A 151 15.32 11.21 15.59
N ALA A 152 16.40 10.47 15.34
CA ALA A 152 16.84 10.13 14.00
C ALA A 152 15.77 9.37 13.18
N ASN A 153 15.12 8.38 13.80
CA ASN A 153 14.09 7.59 13.10
C ASN A 153 12.78 8.37 12.92
N ILE A 154 12.42 9.23 13.86
CA ILE A 154 11.26 10.12 13.75
C ILE A 154 11.46 11.12 12.63
N ASN A 155 12.64 11.76 12.57
CA ASN A 155 12.97 12.67 11.48
C ASN A 155 12.99 11.97 10.12
N LEU A 156 13.57 10.78 10.04
CA LEU A 156 13.55 10.00 8.81
C LEU A 156 12.12 9.69 8.37
N LEU A 157 11.28 9.23 9.29
CA LEU A 157 9.92 8.80 8.99
C LEU A 157 9.00 9.95 8.57
N PHE A 158 9.14 11.11 9.25
CA PHE A 158 8.19 12.22 9.09
C PHE A 158 8.75 13.45 8.35
N LEU A 159 10.06 13.56 8.23
CA LEU A 159 10.73 14.66 7.51
C LEU A 159 11.64 14.20 6.37
N GLY A 160 11.82 12.86 6.21
CA GLY A 160 12.72 12.30 5.21
C GLY A 160 14.20 12.65 5.43
N ASN A 161 14.57 13.07 6.63
CA ASN A 161 15.92 13.55 6.95
C ASN A 161 16.57 12.66 8.02
N ARG A 162 17.75 12.14 7.73
CA ARG A 162 18.55 11.35 8.67
C ARG A 162 19.50 12.20 9.52
N SER A 163 19.66 13.47 9.20
CA SER A 163 20.57 14.35 9.94
C SER A 163 20.06 14.59 11.37
N CYS A 164 20.96 14.47 12.34
CA CYS A 164 20.74 14.73 13.76
C CYS A 164 21.85 15.63 14.27
N ALA A 165 22.26 16.63 13.47
CA ALA A 165 23.33 17.55 13.81
C ALA A 165 22.94 18.56 14.91
N ASP A 166 21.64 18.69 15.19
CA ASP A 166 21.05 19.53 16.20
C ASP A 166 20.84 18.79 17.53
N ASN A 167 20.33 19.49 18.54
CA ASN A 167 20.06 18.92 19.85
C ASN A 167 18.58 18.55 20.10
N GLY A 168 17.78 18.44 19.06
CA GLY A 168 16.35 18.07 19.11
C GLY A 168 16.10 16.71 19.77
N TYR A 169 17.08 15.80 19.78
CA TYR A 169 17.00 14.51 20.48
C TYR A 169 16.72 14.66 21.98
N LEU A 170 17.03 15.81 22.58
CA LEU A 170 16.75 16.08 23.99
C LEU A 170 15.26 16.04 24.31
N CYS A 171 14.40 16.33 23.35
CA CYS A 171 12.94 16.19 23.49
C CYS A 171 12.52 14.76 23.87
N PHE A 172 13.34 13.75 23.59
CA PHE A 172 13.06 12.33 23.87
C PHE A 172 13.87 11.78 25.06
N SER A 173 14.62 12.62 25.78
CA SER A 173 15.51 12.22 26.89
C SER A 173 14.76 11.65 28.09
N GLN A 174 13.51 12.08 28.28
CA GLN A 174 12.66 11.68 29.41
C GLN A 174 12.05 10.29 29.23
N ILE A 175 12.08 9.70 28.02
CA ILE A 175 11.48 8.37 27.76
C ILE A 175 12.25 7.27 28.47
N LYS A 176 11.55 6.49 29.27
CA LYS A 176 12.06 5.34 30.01
C LYS A 176 11.15 4.12 29.82
N PHE A 177 11.73 2.97 30.13
CA PHE A 177 11.10 1.67 29.99
C PHE A 177 11.18 0.92 31.32
N LYS A 178 10.05 0.38 31.75
CA LYS A 178 9.94 -0.41 32.97
C LYS A 178 9.22 -1.72 32.67
N SER A 179 9.89 -2.85 32.90
CA SER A 179 9.22 -4.15 32.91
C SER A 179 8.32 -4.27 34.14
N THR A 180 7.12 -4.77 33.95
CA THR A 180 6.20 -5.10 35.07
C THR A 180 6.54 -6.42 35.72
N LYS A 181 7.48 -7.19 35.15
CA LYS A 181 7.75 -8.60 35.44
C LYS A 181 6.63 -9.56 35.04
N GLU A 182 5.50 -9.04 34.56
CA GLU A 182 4.48 -9.82 33.88
C GLU A 182 4.97 -10.24 32.49
N TRP A 183 4.33 -11.28 31.93
CA TRP A 183 4.74 -11.84 30.65
C TRP A 183 4.72 -10.79 29.54
N LYS A 184 5.92 -10.39 29.08
CA LYS A 184 6.12 -9.47 27.94
C LYS A 184 5.43 -8.10 28.06
N GLU A 185 4.95 -7.71 29.25
CA GLU A 185 4.46 -6.35 29.46
C GLU A 185 5.62 -5.40 29.78
N GLU A 186 5.66 -4.27 29.10
CA GLU A 186 6.60 -3.19 29.34
C GLU A 186 5.85 -1.86 29.36
N ILE A 187 6.12 -1.05 30.36
CA ILE A 187 5.56 0.30 30.49
C ILE A 187 6.55 1.31 29.98
N ILE A 188 6.10 2.18 29.08
CA ILE A 188 6.80 3.38 28.65
C ILE A 188 6.31 4.54 29.51
N TYR A 189 7.22 5.25 30.13
CA TYR A 189 6.89 6.38 31.00
C TYR A 189 7.90 7.51 30.83
N LEU A 190 7.55 8.69 31.32
CA LEU A 190 8.42 9.85 31.34
C LEU A 190 9.05 10.01 32.72
N ASP A 191 10.36 10.14 32.76
CA ASP A 191 11.10 10.41 33.95
C ASP A 191 11.45 11.89 34.00
N PHE A 192 10.72 12.66 34.83
CA PHE A 192 10.92 14.09 35.05
C PHE A 192 12.01 14.39 36.08
N HIS A 193 12.44 13.37 36.85
CA HIS A 193 13.44 13.55 37.92
C HIS A 193 14.87 13.46 37.41
N LYS A 194 15.07 13.05 36.16
CA LYS A 194 16.41 13.03 35.60
C LYS A 194 16.83 14.47 35.32
N GLU A 195 17.94 14.88 35.98
CA GLU A 195 18.59 16.14 35.71
C GLU A 195 19.18 16.19 34.29
N VAL A 196 18.31 16.34 33.30
CA VAL A 196 18.75 16.86 32.02
C VAL A 196 18.81 18.36 32.20
N PRO A 197 20.00 18.96 32.14
CA PRO A 197 20.12 20.41 32.33
C PRO A 197 19.17 21.09 31.33
N TRP A 198 18.28 21.93 31.89
CA TRP A 198 17.40 22.70 31.04
C TRP A 198 18.23 23.53 30.08
N GLN A 199 17.97 23.40 28.80
CA GLN A 199 18.62 24.18 27.76
C GLN A 199 17.67 24.43 26.62
N LYS A 200 17.91 25.48 25.87
CA LYS A 200 17.23 25.72 24.61
C LYS A 200 17.55 24.60 23.65
N ILE A 201 16.51 24.09 22.98
CA ILE A 201 16.63 23.04 21.98
C ILE A 201 16.53 23.70 20.61
N SER A 202 17.62 23.69 19.87
CA SER A 202 17.67 24.25 18.50
C SER A 202 17.48 23.12 17.48
N LEU A 203 16.54 23.28 16.57
CA LEU A 203 16.28 22.35 15.47
C LEU A 203 17.03 22.77 14.21
N ALA A 204 17.17 21.85 13.28
CA ALA A 204 17.96 22.06 12.04
C ALA A 204 17.43 23.20 11.17
N ASP A 205 16.13 23.52 11.23
CA ASP A 205 15.51 24.65 10.52
C ASP A 205 15.69 26.01 11.22
N GLY A 206 16.43 26.05 12.33
CA GLY A 206 16.63 27.23 13.15
C GLY A 206 15.55 27.49 14.20
N THR A 207 14.51 26.66 14.25
CA THR A 207 13.47 26.76 15.30
C THR A 207 14.08 26.48 16.66
N VAL A 208 13.75 27.31 17.66
CA VAL A 208 14.20 27.14 19.04
C VAL A 208 13.00 26.76 19.91
N LEU A 209 13.06 25.56 20.49
CA LEU A 209 12.11 25.08 21.48
C LEU A 209 12.56 25.41 22.88
N THR A 210 11.63 25.76 23.76
CA THR A 210 11.91 26.12 25.16
C THR A 210 10.98 25.35 26.10
N PRO A 211 11.11 24.02 26.20
CA PRO A 211 10.22 23.21 27.03
C PRO A 211 10.39 23.59 28.50
N LYS A 212 9.31 23.55 29.26
CA LYS A 212 9.35 23.76 30.71
C LYS A 212 9.99 22.57 31.42
N ALA A 213 10.73 22.81 32.49
CA ALA A 213 11.47 21.78 33.24
C ALA A 213 10.57 20.58 33.62
N ASP A 214 9.37 20.86 34.14
CA ASP A 214 8.42 19.85 34.66
C ASP A 214 7.39 19.38 33.63
N SER A 215 7.68 19.53 32.34
CA SER A 215 6.74 19.15 31.26
C SER A 215 7.30 18.03 30.40
N ASP A 216 6.42 17.39 29.65
CA ASP A 216 6.80 16.47 28.59
C ASP A 216 7.39 17.25 27.41
N TRP A 217 8.70 17.17 27.25
CA TRP A 217 9.44 17.91 26.21
C TRP A 217 9.09 17.47 24.79
N ARG A 218 8.56 16.26 24.63
CA ARG A 218 8.06 15.79 23.34
C ARG A 218 6.93 16.67 22.79
N LYS A 219 6.11 17.27 23.67
CA LYS A 219 4.97 18.10 23.26
C LYS A 219 5.39 19.29 22.42
N GLU A 220 6.48 19.96 22.77
CA GLU A 220 7.01 21.10 22.01
C GLU A 220 7.48 20.63 20.62
N TYR A 221 8.26 19.55 20.58
CA TYR A 221 8.74 18.99 19.32
C TYR A 221 7.58 18.50 18.43
N VAL A 222 6.63 17.76 19.00
CA VAL A 222 5.49 17.22 18.26
C VAL A 222 4.57 18.32 17.74
N ALA A 223 4.37 19.39 18.52
CA ALA A 223 3.61 20.56 18.10
C ALA A 223 4.28 21.28 16.90
N TRP A 224 5.61 21.41 16.94
CA TRP A 224 6.38 21.95 15.82
C TRP A 224 6.30 21.01 14.59
N LEU A 225 6.57 19.70 14.79
CA LEU A 225 6.58 18.70 13.72
C LEU A 225 5.27 18.68 12.95
N THR A 226 4.14 18.62 13.66
CA THR A 226 2.78 18.46 13.07
C THR A 226 2.11 19.79 12.76
N SER A 227 2.80 20.90 12.92
CA SER A 227 2.27 22.22 12.59
C SER A 227 2.02 22.36 11.08
N PRO A 228 0.92 22.98 10.64
CA PRO A 228 0.71 23.34 9.23
C PRO A 228 1.81 24.24 8.66
N LYS A 229 2.57 24.94 9.51
CA LYS A 229 3.73 25.76 9.13
C LYS A 229 4.94 24.89 8.76
N ASN A 230 5.06 23.70 9.31
CA ASN A 230 6.10 22.73 8.93
C ASN A 230 5.67 21.96 7.68
N ARG A 231 5.85 22.62 6.53
CA ARG A 231 5.41 22.10 5.25
C ARG A 231 6.04 20.75 4.90
N ARG A 232 7.27 20.52 5.33
CA ARG A 232 8.02 19.27 5.08
C ARG A 232 7.29 18.04 5.62
N PHE A 233 6.66 18.15 6.77
CA PHE A 233 5.86 17.09 7.37
C PHE A 233 4.72 16.62 6.44
N ALA A 234 4.02 17.58 5.82
CA ALA A 234 2.96 17.28 4.85
C ALA A 234 3.53 16.74 3.52
N GLU A 235 4.60 17.35 3.00
CA GLU A 235 5.25 16.97 1.75
C GLU A 235 5.74 15.51 1.75
N VAL A 236 6.33 15.07 2.87
CA VAL A 236 6.82 13.68 3.00
C VAL A 236 5.68 12.68 2.91
N LEU A 237 4.53 12.93 3.55
CA LEU A 237 3.38 12.03 3.40
C LEU A 237 2.77 12.08 1.99
N VAL A 238 2.60 13.27 1.44
CA VAL A 238 2.10 13.45 0.07
C VAL A 238 2.95 12.65 -0.92
N ASN A 239 4.27 12.77 -0.83
CA ASN A 239 5.19 12.02 -1.67
C ASN A 239 5.11 10.50 -1.43
N ARG A 240 4.94 10.07 -0.19
CA ARG A 240 4.78 8.64 0.15
C ARG A 240 3.47 8.08 -0.38
N MET A 241 2.35 8.80 -0.27
CA MET A 241 1.08 8.37 -0.85
C MET A 241 1.12 8.35 -2.38
N TRP A 242 1.82 9.30 -3.01
CA TRP A 242 2.10 9.28 -4.43
C TRP A 242 2.92 8.03 -4.81
N TYR A 243 3.98 7.73 -4.06
CA TYR A 243 4.79 6.53 -4.25
C TYR A 243 3.96 5.24 -4.11
N TRP A 244 3.03 5.17 -3.18
CA TRP A 244 2.14 4.00 -3.03
C TRP A 244 1.24 3.76 -4.24
N VAL A 245 0.88 4.82 -4.95
CA VAL A 245 0.04 4.75 -6.15
C VAL A 245 0.87 4.46 -7.41
N PHE A 246 2.02 5.14 -7.56
CA PHE A 246 2.80 5.12 -8.79
C PHE A 246 4.11 4.32 -8.72
N GLY A 247 4.50 3.80 -7.55
CA GLY A 247 5.77 3.09 -7.32
C GLY A 247 7.02 3.96 -7.45
N LYS A 248 6.85 5.23 -7.79
CA LYS A 248 7.89 6.23 -7.90
C LYS A 248 7.44 7.51 -7.23
N GLY A 249 8.25 8.04 -6.32
CA GLY A 249 7.97 9.30 -5.66
C GLY A 249 8.15 10.50 -6.58
N ILE A 250 7.50 11.61 -6.28
CA ILE A 250 7.82 12.92 -6.88
C ILE A 250 9.24 13.32 -6.45
N VAL A 251 9.59 13.04 -5.18
CA VAL A 251 10.96 12.93 -4.69
C VAL A 251 11.30 11.44 -4.63
N HIS A 252 12.26 10.97 -5.38
CA HIS A 252 12.63 9.56 -5.46
C HIS A 252 14.14 9.40 -5.26
N GLU A 253 14.60 8.61 -4.28
CA GLU A 253 13.93 7.70 -3.33
C GLU A 253 13.01 8.44 -2.33
N PRO A 254 11.84 7.89 -2.01
CA PRO A 254 10.81 8.61 -1.23
C PRO A 254 11.21 8.95 0.21
N ASP A 255 12.18 8.24 0.76
CA ASP A 255 12.69 8.48 2.12
C ASP A 255 13.99 9.30 2.15
N ASP A 256 14.41 9.83 1.02
CA ASP A 256 15.63 10.63 0.87
C ASP A 256 15.32 12.06 0.42
N TRP A 257 15.24 12.95 1.40
CA TRP A 257 14.92 14.36 1.19
C TRP A 257 16.15 15.28 1.36
N ARG A 258 17.33 14.80 0.96
CA ARG A 258 18.52 15.65 0.91
C ARG A 258 18.37 16.74 -0.16
N GLU A 259 19.14 17.82 -0.05
CA GLU A 259 19.08 18.96 -0.97
C GLU A 259 19.39 18.58 -2.42
N GLU A 260 20.22 17.56 -2.63
CA GLU A 260 20.60 17.05 -3.94
C GLU A 260 19.46 16.27 -4.60
N ASN A 261 18.56 15.68 -3.81
CA ASN A 261 17.42 14.89 -4.30
C ASN A 261 16.17 15.76 -4.47
N LYS A 262 16.14 16.50 -5.56
CA LYS A 262 15.06 17.46 -5.86
C LYS A 262 13.81 16.75 -6.39
N PRO A 263 12.62 17.31 -6.11
CA PRO A 263 11.39 16.81 -6.71
C PRO A 263 11.45 16.86 -8.26
N SER A 264 11.02 15.79 -8.90
CA SER A 264 10.90 15.73 -10.37
C SER A 264 9.81 16.69 -10.90
N ASN A 265 8.79 16.97 -10.12
CA ASN A 265 7.74 17.94 -10.39
C ASN A 265 7.39 18.75 -9.13
N PRO A 266 8.12 19.87 -8.87
CA PRO A 266 7.89 20.70 -7.68
C PRO A 266 6.48 21.31 -7.63
N GLN A 267 5.90 21.66 -8.78
CA GLN A 267 4.57 22.26 -8.87
C GLN A 267 3.51 21.26 -8.39
N LEU A 268 3.54 20.03 -8.88
CA LEU A 268 2.62 18.98 -8.49
C LEU A 268 2.72 18.67 -6.99
N LEU A 269 3.96 18.57 -6.45
CA LEU A 269 4.17 18.36 -5.03
C LEU A 269 3.55 19.49 -4.20
N ASN A 270 3.74 20.75 -4.63
CA ASN A 270 3.16 21.91 -3.96
C ASN A 270 1.63 21.90 -4.00
N GLU A 271 1.03 21.65 -5.18
CA GLU A 271 -0.43 21.58 -5.33
C GLU A 271 -1.07 20.51 -4.45
N LEU A 272 -0.50 19.31 -4.41
CA LEU A 272 -0.99 18.22 -3.56
C LEU A 272 -0.79 18.52 -2.07
N THR A 273 0.32 19.15 -1.71
CA THR A 273 0.60 19.56 -0.32
C THR A 273 -0.36 20.65 0.14
N ASP A 274 -0.61 21.66 -0.67
CA ASP A 274 -1.58 22.71 -0.37
C ASP A 274 -3.00 22.15 -0.23
N TYR A 275 -3.38 21.21 -1.11
CA TYR A 275 -4.65 20.51 -1.00
C TYR A 275 -4.76 19.73 0.31
N PHE A 276 -3.71 19.01 0.71
CA PHE A 276 -3.67 18.22 1.94
C PHE A 276 -3.76 19.10 3.19
N LEU A 277 -3.00 20.19 3.24
CA LEU A 277 -3.06 21.16 4.33
C LEU A 277 -4.44 21.85 4.45
N LYS A 278 -5.02 22.25 3.31
CA LYS A 278 -6.34 22.88 3.24
C LYS A 278 -7.45 21.94 3.73
N ASN A 279 -7.31 20.65 3.54
CA ASN A 279 -8.25 19.62 3.98
C ASN A 279 -7.85 19.01 5.34
N ASN A 280 -7.16 19.76 6.21
CA ASN A 280 -6.84 19.37 7.58
C ASN A 280 -6.15 18.02 7.71
N PHE A 281 -5.17 17.74 6.85
CA PHE A 281 -4.40 16.51 6.84
C PHE A 281 -5.25 15.23 6.65
N ASP A 282 -6.34 15.32 5.89
CA ASP A 282 -7.19 14.18 5.56
C ASP A 282 -6.52 13.28 4.50
N MET A 283 -6.08 12.09 4.93
CA MET A 283 -5.39 11.13 4.07
C MET A 283 -6.31 10.52 3.01
N ARG A 284 -7.60 10.33 3.32
CA ARG A 284 -8.57 9.74 2.38
C ARG A 284 -8.86 10.69 1.23
N LEU A 285 -9.08 11.98 1.53
CA LEU A 285 -9.24 13.00 0.51
C LEU A 285 -8.00 13.18 -0.36
N LEU A 286 -6.80 13.13 0.23
CA LEU A 286 -5.56 13.16 -0.53
C LEU A 286 -5.45 11.97 -1.49
N MET A 287 -5.74 10.76 -1.02
CA MET A 287 -5.74 9.55 -1.86
C MET A 287 -6.75 9.70 -3.00
N LYS A 288 -7.98 10.13 -2.72
CA LYS A 288 -8.99 10.40 -3.76
C LYS A 288 -8.46 11.39 -4.81
N LYS A 289 -7.84 12.48 -4.38
CA LYS A 289 -7.27 13.50 -5.29
C LYS A 289 -6.20 12.91 -6.22
N ILE A 290 -5.32 12.04 -5.71
CA ILE A 290 -4.28 11.36 -6.48
C ILE A 290 -4.91 10.37 -7.48
N LEU A 291 -5.88 9.57 -7.07
CA LEU A 291 -6.55 8.56 -7.90
C LEU A 291 -7.42 9.16 -9.01
N LEU A 292 -7.90 10.39 -8.84
CA LEU A 292 -8.64 11.13 -9.87
C LEU A 292 -7.74 12.01 -10.75
N SER A 293 -6.42 11.99 -10.54
CA SER A 293 -5.47 12.77 -11.35
C SER A 293 -5.41 12.27 -12.81
N LYS A 294 -4.90 13.13 -13.70
CA LYS A 294 -4.66 12.77 -15.10
C LYS A 294 -3.65 11.63 -15.21
N GLU A 295 -2.64 11.65 -14.36
CA GLU A 295 -1.56 10.68 -14.30
C GLU A 295 -2.13 9.27 -14.04
N PHE A 296 -3.00 9.13 -13.05
CA PHE A 296 -3.62 7.84 -12.73
C PHE A 296 -4.58 7.34 -13.80
N ASN A 297 -5.26 8.26 -14.48
CA ASN A 297 -6.22 7.96 -15.54
C ASN A 297 -5.58 7.81 -16.93
N SER A 298 -4.28 8.02 -17.07
CA SER A 298 -3.57 7.90 -18.34
C SER A 298 -3.34 6.45 -18.76
N LYS A 299 -3.07 6.24 -20.05
CA LYS A 299 -2.59 4.97 -20.58
C LYS A 299 -1.23 4.63 -19.97
N ALA A 300 -1.00 3.36 -19.70
CA ALA A 300 0.32 2.89 -19.32
C ALA A 300 1.27 2.98 -20.53
N SER A 301 2.40 3.63 -20.33
CA SER A 301 3.43 3.81 -21.37
C SER A 301 4.79 4.05 -20.70
N PRO A 302 5.89 3.54 -21.26
CA PRO A 302 7.24 3.86 -20.77
C PRO A 302 7.56 5.36 -20.79
N GLU A 303 6.92 6.10 -21.69
CA GLU A 303 7.09 7.56 -21.85
C GLU A 303 5.89 8.33 -21.27
N GLY A 304 4.88 7.62 -20.73
CA GLY A 304 3.66 8.19 -20.17
C GLY A 304 3.75 8.45 -18.68
N PHE A 305 2.65 8.99 -18.13
CA PHE A 305 2.57 9.31 -16.71
C PHE A 305 2.44 8.07 -15.81
N TYR A 306 1.89 6.96 -16.34
CA TYR A 306 1.69 5.73 -15.59
C TYR A 306 2.62 4.62 -16.11
N GLU A 307 3.57 4.22 -15.28
CA GLU A 307 4.44 3.08 -15.53
C GLU A 307 3.84 1.82 -14.90
N PRO A 308 3.73 0.69 -15.65
CA PRO A 308 3.27 -0.57 -15.07
C PRO A 308 4.17 -1.03 -13.92
N GLN A 309 3.57 -1.42 -12.82
CA GLN A 309 4.28 -1.83 -11.62
C GLN A 309 3.97 -3.29 -11.29
N ARG A 310 5.02 -4.06 -10.97
CA ARG A 310 4.80 -5.40 -10.44
C ARG A 310 4.02 -5.33 -9.14
N LEU A 311 3.03 -6.20 -9.00
CA LEU A 311 2.23 -6.29 -7.80
C LEU A 311 3.09 -6.66 -6.58
N PRO A 312 2.82 -6.12 -5.38
CA PRO A 312 3.45 -6.56 -4.14
C PRO A 312 3.24 -8.06 -3.87
N ALA A 313 4.16 -8.66 -3.12
CA ALA A 313 4.12 -10.08 -2.79
C ALA A 313 2.77 -10.52 -2.22
N GLU A 314 2.25 -9.76 -1.28
CA GLU A 314 0.98 -10.04 -0.61
C GLU A 314 -0.20 -10.00 -1.59
N VAL A 315 -0.17 -9.05 -2.52
CA VAL A 315 -1.20 -8.89 -3.55
C VAL A 315 -1.15 -10.04 -4.56
N ILE A 316 0.06 -10.48 -4.99
CA ILE A 316 0.21 -11.63 -5.89
C ILE A 316 -0.34 -12.91 -5.23
N VAL A 317 0.05 -13.18 -3.98
CA VAL A 317 -0.40 -14.37 -3.25
C VAL A 317 -1.92 -14.36 -3.07
N ASP A 318 -2.50 -13.22 -2.72
CA ASP A 318 -3.95 -13.04 -2.59
C ASP A 318 -4.67 -13.18 -3.95
N ALA A 319 -4.10 -12.67 -5.03
CA ALA A 319 -4.64 -12.79 -6.38
C ALA A 319 -4.65 -14.25 -6.83
N LEU A 320 -3.55 -15.00 -6.63
CA LEU A 320 -3.49 -16.44 -6.92
C LEU A 320 -4.53 -17.23 -6.09
N ALA A 321 -4.66 -16.89 -4.80
CA ALA A 321 -5.62 -17.55 -3.93
C ALA A 321 -7.08 -17.22 -4.31
N SER A 322 -7.37 -15.97 -4.64
CA SER A 322 -8.73 -15.56 -5.03
C SER A 322 -9.15 -16.15 -6.39
N THR A 323 -8.24 -16.26 -7.34
CA THR A 323 -8.53 -16.84 -8.66
C THR A 323 -8.75 -18.34 -8.60
N THR A 324 -7.95 -19.05 -7.81
CA THR A 324 -8.08 -20.51 -7.66
C THR A 324 -9.11 -20.93 -6.60
N GLY A 325 -9.40 -20.05 -5.63
CA GLY A 325 -10.23 -20.37 -4.45
C GLY A 325 -9.48 -21.18 -3.39
N ILE A 326 -8.17 -21.40 -3.54
CA ILE A 326 -7.32 -22.15 -2.62
C ILE A 326 -6.41 -21.18 -1.88
N TRP A 327 -6.63 -21.02 -0.57
CA TRP A 327 -5.98 -20.05 0.29
C TRP A 327 -4.88 -20.69 1.12
N SER A 328 -3.78 -19.98 1.31
CA SER A 328 -2.72 -20.35 2.24
C SER A 328 -3.19 -20.23 3.69
N THR A 329 -2.64 -21.06 4.56
CA THR A 329 -2.83 -20.94 6.01
C THR A 329 -1.62 -20.26 6.62
N TYR A 330 -1.87 -19.40 7.61
CA TYR A 330 -0.82 -18.63 8.26
C TYR A 330 -0.78 -18.89 9.77
N SER A 331 0.42 -18.94 10.32
CA SER A 331 0.68 -18.99 11.75
C SER A 331 1.96 -18.23 12.08
N SER A 332 2.07 -17.70 13.28
CA SER A 332 3.29 -17.11 13.78
C SER A 332 4.32 -18.20 14.13
N ARG A 333 5.60 -17.90 13.94
CA ARG A 333 6.71 -18.73 14.45
C ARG A 333 6.90 -18.59 15.95
N VAL A 334 6.38 -17.51 16.55
CA VAL A 334 6.44 -17.27 17.98
C VAL A 334 5.26 -17.98 18.63
N PRO A 335 5.50 -18.96 19.55
CA PRO A 335 4.45 -19.74 20.18
C PRO A 335 3.74 -18.92 21.27
N GLU A 336 2.68 -18.26 20.91
CA GLU A 336 1.85 -17.43 21.77
C GLU A 336 0.38 -17.74 21.49
N PRO A 337 -0.53 -17.53 22.46
CA PRO A 337 -1.96 -17.50 22.17
C PRO A 337 -2.27 -16.50 21.05
N PHE A 338 -3.22 -16.80 20.19
CA PHE A 338 -3.68 -15.93 19.10
C PHE A 338 -2.68 -15.73 17.96
N THR A 339 -1.74 -16.66 17.76
CA THR A 339 -0.78 -16.63 16.65
C THR A 339 -1.27 -17.34 15.40
N PHE A 340 -2.45 -17.96 15.46
CA PHE A 340 -3.11 -18.59 14.32
C PHE A 340 -4.07 -17.62 13.65
N TYR A 341 -4.05 -17.61 12.34
CA TYR A 341 -4.94 -16.79 11.53
C TYR A 341 -6.15 -17.63 11.07
N PRO A 342 -7.35 -17.05 10.94
CA PRO A 342 -8.51 -17.73 10.37
C PRO A 342 -8.20 -18.29 8.97
N GLN A 343 -8.91 -19.36 8.61
CA GLN A 343 -8.86 -19.86 7.24
C GLN A 343 -9.27 -18.77 6.24
N LYS A 344 -8.64 -18.76 5.06
CA LYS A 344 -8.84 -17.77 4.02
C LYS A 344 -8.43 -16.33 4.41
N THR A 345 -7.58 -16.18 5.44
CA THR A 345 -6.96 -14.87 5.71
C THR A 345 -6.14 -14.44 4.49
N ARG A 346 -6.32 -13.21 4.06
CA ARG A 346 -5.52 -12.59 3.00
C ARG A 346 -4.11 -12.28 3.50
N ALA A 347 -3.11 -12.43 2.64
CA ALA A 347 -1.74 -12.02 2.93
C ALA A 347 -1.63 -10.51 3.21
N THR A 348 -2.42 -9.70 2.50
CA THR A 348 -2.54 -8.25 2.73
C THR A 348 -3.12 -7.89 4.11
N HIS A 349 -3.77 -8.84 4.80
CA HIS A 349 -4.32 -8.64 6.15
C HIS A 349 -3.40 -9.12 7.28
N LEU A 350 -2.20 -9.61 6.95
CA LEU A 350 -1.22 -10.06 7.95
C LEU A 350 -0.64 -8.85 8.69
N GLY A 351 -1.04 -8.67 9.94
CA GLY A 351 -0.57 -7.56 10.78
C GLY A 351 0.90 -7.67 11.18
N ASP A 352 1.42 -8.90 11.26
CA ASP A 352 2.77 -9.22 11.72
C ASP A 352 3.69 -9.60 10.54
N ALA A 353 4.80 -8.87 10.36
CA ALA A 353 5.77 -9.19 9.33
C ALA A 353 6.47 -10.54 9.52
N THR A 354 6.50 -11.08 10.74
CA THR A 354 7.08 -12.38 11.04
C THR A 354 6.30 -13.54 10.41
N VAL A 355 4.99 -13.34 10.22
CA VAL A 355 4.14 -14.33 9.56
C VAL A 355 4.39 -14.30 8.06
N SER A 356 4.83 -15.41 7.49
CA SER A 356 5.23 -15.52 6.09
C SER A 356 4.89 -16.89 5.50
N SER A 357 5.06 -17.02 4.20
CA SER A 357 5.06 -18.29 3.45
C SER A 357 6.19 -18.26 2.43
N SER A 358 6.49 -19.45 1.85
CA SER A 358 7.51 -19.56 0.79
C SER A 358 7.23 -18.66 -0.40
N GLU A 359 5.96 -18.49 -0.77
CA GLU A 359 5.52 -17.64 -1.86
C GLU A 359 5.70 -16.14 -1.50
N LEU A 360 5.35 -15.74 -0.29
CA LEU A 360 5.53 -14.36 0.18
C LEU A 360 7.02 -13.97 0.18
N GLU A 361 7.89 -14.85 0.65
CA GLU A 361 9.35 -14.63 0.63
C GLU A 361 9.88 -14.59 -0.80
N LEU A 362 9.42 -15.51 -1.66
CA LEU A 362 9.79 -15.56 -3.07
C LEU A 362 9.45 -14.26 -3.81
N PHE A 363 8.27 -13.71 -3.58
CA PHE A 363 7.82 -12.46 -4.22
C PHE A 363 8.27 -11.19 -3.49
N GLY A 364 9.07 -11.29 -2.44
CA GLY A 364 9.73 -10.15 -1.80
C GLY A 364 8.85 -9.39 -0.80
N LYS A 365 8.13 -10.13 0.07
CA LYS A 365 7.44 -9.53 1.22
C LYS A 365 8.42 -8.74 2.09
N VAL A 366 7.97 -7.58 2.59
CA VAL A 366 8.79 -6.70 3.43
C VAL A 366 9.03 -7.32 4.80
N SER A 367 10.29 -7.26 5.27
CA SER A 367 10.68 -7.77 6.59
C SER A 367 10.32 -6.83 7.75
N ARG A 368 10.03 -5.56 7.49
CA ARG A 368 9.76 -4.49 8.48
C ARG A 368 10.89 -4.26 9.49
N ASP A 369 12.13 -4.43 9.05
CA ASP A 369 13.31 -4.25 9.92
C ASP A 369 13.68 -2.79 10.09
N VAL A 370 13.38 -1.95 9.08
CA VAL A 370 13.55 -0.51 9.08
C VAL A 370 12.29 0.19 8.57
N SER A 371 12.16 1.49 8.81
CA SER A 371 11.00 2.30 8.42
C SER A 371 11.19 2.94 7.03
N LEU A 372 11.60 2.15 6.03
CA LEU A 372 11.91 2.66 4.69
C LEU A 372 11.02 1.98 3.63
N GLU A 373 10.50 2.77 2.70
CA GLU A 373 9.76 2.27 1.53
C GLU A 373 10.65 1.41 0.62
N SER A 374 11.95 1.73 0.53
CA SER A 374 12.92 0.98 -0.26
C SER A 374 13.19 -0.46 0.22
N GLN A 375 12.68 -0.85 1.39
CA GLN A 375 12.67 -2.27 1.79
C GLN A 375 11.78 -3.14 0.90
N ARG A 376 10.76 -2.54 0.27
CA ARG A 376 9.86 -3.25 -0.62
C ARG A 376 10.49 -3.34 -2.01
N ASN A 377 10.99 -4.52 -2.35
CA ASN A 377 11.57 -4.78 -3.66
C ASN A 377 10.55 -5.48 -4.58
N ASN A 378 10.00 -4.72 -5.51
CA ASN A 378 9.07 -5.22 -6.50
C ASN A 378 9.75 -5.57 -7.84
N ALA A 379 11.08 -5.66 -7.92
CA ALA A 379 11.75 -6.15 -9.12
C ALA A 379 11.40 -7.61 -9.40
N ILE A 380 11.16 -7.95 -10.67
CA ILE A 380 10.91 -9.32 -11.09
C ILE A 380 12.23 -10.08 -11.18
N THR A 381 12.21 -11.35 -10.78
CA THR A 381 13.37 -12.23 -10.86
C THR A 381 13.04 -13.49 -11.67
N SER A 382 14.04 -14.08 -12.31
CA SER A 382 13.88 -15.37 -13.02
C SER A 382 13.31 -16.46 -12.12
N ARG A 383 13.63 -16.44 -10.82
CA ARG A 383 13.12 -17.41 -9.85
C ARG A 383 11.61 -17.31 -9.66
N GLN A 384 11.07 -16.10 -9.68
CA GLN A 384 9.62 -15.86 -9.59
C GLN A 384 8.90 -16.34 -10.85
N LEU A 385 9.46 -16.06 -12.04
CA LEU A 385 8.90 -16.53 -13.30
C LEU A 385 8.93 -18.06 -13.38
N LEU A 386 10.06 -18.69 -13.01
CA LEU A 386 10.16 -20.14 -12.98
C LEU A 386 9.17 -20.78 -11.99
N PHE A 387 8.89 -20.13 -10.86
CA PHE A 387 7.86 -20.62 -9.94
C PHE A 387 6.48 -20.61 -10.59
N LEU A 388 6.08 -19.53 -11.26
CA LEU A 388 4.77 -19.45 -11.91
C LEU A 388 4.64 -20.48 -13.04
N MET A 389 5.72 -20.74 -13.80
CA MET A 389 5.73 -21.68 -14.92
C MET A 389 5.79 -23.15 -14.49
N ASN A 390 6.52 -23.47 -13.42
CA ASN A 390 6.90 -24.85 -13.09
C ASN A 390 6.44 -25.33 -11.70
N SER A 391 5.71 -24.51 -10.94
CA SER A 391 5.27 -24.90 -9.60
C SER A 391 4.19 -25.97 -9.65
N SER A 392 4.51 -27.17 -9.19
CA SER A 392 3.53 -28.26 -9.01
C SER A 392 2.41 -27.90 -8.01
N VAL A 393 2.68 -26.99 -7.08
CA VAL A 393 1.69 -26.48 -6.13
C VAL A 393 0.69 -25.60 -6.86
N LEU A 394 1.16 -24.65 -7.70
CA LEU A 394 0.29 -23.78 -8.48
C LEU A 394 -0.53 -24.60 -9.48
N GLU A 395 0.09 -25.52 -10.21
CA GLU A 395 -0.61 -26.41 -11.15
C GLU A 395 -1.72 -27.22 -10.44
N ARG A 396 -1.38 -27.83 -9.31
CA ARG A 396 -2.38 -28.56 -8.50
C ARG A 396 -3.51 -27.64 -8.05
N ASN A 397 -3.21 -26.43 -7.61
CA ASN A 397 -4.23 -25.47 -7.15
C ASN A 397 -5.16 -25.05 -8.30
N ILE A 398 -4.66 -24.93 -9.53
CA ILE A 398 -5.48 -24.66 -10.71
C ILE A 398 -6.38 -25.86 -11.01
N ARG A 399 -5.83 -27.09 -11.10
CA ARG A 399 -6.58 -28.31 -11.39
C ARG A 399 -7.66 -28.64 -10.35
N MET A 400 -7.38 -28.35 -9.07
CA MET A 400 -8.31 -28.59 -7.96
C MET A 400 -9.14 -27.35 -7.60
N SER A 401 -9.11 -26.31 -8.42
CA SER A 401 -9.78 -25.04 -8.16
C SER A 401 -11.30 -25.18 -8.07
N PRO A 402 -11.92 -24.93 -6.91
CA PRO A 402 -13.39 -24.91 -6.81
C PRO A 402 -14.01 -23.72 -7.58
N VAL A 403 -13.22 -22.69 -7.85
CA VAL A 403 -13.64 -21.55 -8.67
C VAL A 403 -13.73 -21.99 -10.14
N LEU A 404 -12.69 -22.63 -10.64
CA LEU A 404 -12.65 -23.11 -12.03
C LEU A 404 -13.72 -24.15 -12.30
N GLN A 405 -13.98 -25.06 -11.36
CA GLN A 405 -15.07 -26.04 -11.45
C GLN A 405 -16.44 -25.37 -11.57
N ARG A 406 -16.70 -24.32 -10.78
CA ARG A 406 -17.97 -23.56 -10.87
C ARG A 406 -18.11 -22.86 -12.22
N ILE A 407 -17.04 -22.23 -12.72
CA ILE A 407 -17.01 -21.59 -14.03
C ILE A 407 -17.33 -22.64 -15.12
N TYR A 408 -16.64 -23.77 -15.09
CA TYR A 408 -16.86 -24.86 -16.04
C TYR A 408 -18.31 -25.36 -16.07
N MET A 409 -18.96 -25.51 -14.90
CA MET A 409 -20.35 -25.95 -14.79
C MET A 409 -21.36 -24.95 -15.38
N GLN A 410 -20.98 -23.68 -15.48
CA GLN A 410 -21.85 -22.59 -15.95
C GLN A 410 -21.64 -22.25 -17.44
N CYS A 411 -20.54 -22.70 -18.04
CA CYS A 411 -20.17 -22.36 -19.41
C CYS A 411 -20.38 -23.54 -20.34
N HIS A 412 -20.90 -23.28 -21.53
CA HIS A 412 -21.25 -24.31 -22.50
C HIS A 412 -20.38 -24.29 -23.76
N ASP A 413 -19.63 -23.23 -23.96
CA ASP A 413 -18.73 -23.04 -25.10
C ASP A 413 -17.41 -22.34 -24.68
N VAL A 414 -16.48 -22.31 -25.63
CA VAL A 414 -15.14 -21.73 -25.40
C VAL A 414 -15.19 -20.21 -25.10
N SER A 415 -16.11 -19.51 -25.77
CA SER A 415 -16.23 -18.06 -25.62
C SER A 415 -16.69 -17.67 -24.20
N GLN A 416 -17.76 -18.34 -23.70
CA GLN A 416 -18.25 -18.13 -22.33
C GLN A 416 -17.20 -18.50 -21.29
N LEU A 417 -16.50 -19.62 -21.49
CA LEU A 417 -15.43 -20.09 -20.60
C LEU A 417 -14.27 -19.09 -20.54
N ALA A 418 -13.81 -18.63 -21.71
CA ALA A 418 -12.74 -17.66 -21.83
C ALA A 418 -13.10 -16.34 -21.15
N ASP A 419 -14.30 -15.81 -21.39
CA ASP A 419 -14.79 -14.58 -20.76
C ASP A 419 -14.85 -14.70 -19.23
N ALA A 420 -15.39 -15.80 -18.71
CA ALA A 420 -15.52 -16.00 -17.27
C ALA A 420 -14.16 -16.11 -16.57
N ILE A 421 -13.20 -16.83 -17.18
CA ILE A 421 -11.83 -16.94 -16.62
C ILE A 421 -11.10 -15.59 -16.72
N THR A 422 -11.19 -14.91 -17.87
CA THR A 422 -10.49 -13.64 -18.10
C THR A 422 -11.04 -12.52 -17.20
N LEU A 423 -12.34 -12.45 -16.98
CA LEU A 423 -12.94 -11.55 -15.97
C LEU A 423 -12.38 -11.82 -14.58
N ARG A 424 -12.22 -13.09 -14.23
CA ARG A 424 -11.72 -13.49 -12.90
C ARG A 424 -10.23 -13.20 -12.68
N VAL A 425 -9.40 -13.40 -13.72
CA VAL A 425 -7.94 -13.29 -13.62
C VAL A 425 -7.45 -11.90 -14.01
N LEU A 426 -7.99 -11.35 -15.12
CA LEU A 426 -7.52 -10.11 -15.75
C LEU A 426 -8.50 -8.94 -15.64
N SER A 427 -9.68 -9.15 -15.03
CA SER A 427 -10.71 -8.11 -14.79
C SER A 427 -11.28 -7.48 -16.07
N ARG A 428 -11.26 -8.20 -17.19
CA ARG A 428 -11.82 -7.82 -18.50
C ARG A 428 -12.41 -9.02 -19.23
N LYS A 429 -13.17 -8.79 -20.28
CA LYS A 429 -13.58 -9.87 -21.20
C LYS A 429 -12.43 -10.30 -22.10
N SER A 430 -12.51 -11.50 -22.62
CA SER A 430 -11.60 -12.01 -23.65
C SER A 430 -11.78 -11.24 -24.96
N THR A 431 -10.68 -11.03 -25.67
CA THR A 431 -10.75 -10.51 -27.03
C THR A 431 -11.15 -11.60 -28.03
N PRO A 432 -11.73 -11.26 -29.19
CA PRO A 432 -12.03 -12.26 -30.22
C PRO A 432 -10.80 -13.05 -30.66
N GLN A 433 -9.62 -12.44 -30.65
CA GLN A 433 -8.37 -13.10 -30.99
C GLN A 433 -7.95 -14.15 -29.93
N GLU A 434 -8.15 -13.83 -28.64
CA GLU A 434 -7.90 -14.79 -27.56
C GLU A 434 -8.87 -15.99 -27.66
N VAL A 435 -10.16 -15.75 -27.91
CA VAL A 435 -11.14 -16.82 -28.08
C VAL A 435 -10.76 -17.74 -29.24
N ALA A 436 -10.43 -17.17 -30.42
CA ALA A 436 -9.99 -17.94 -31.56
C ALA A 436 -8.71 -18.74 -31.29
N LEU A 437 -7.77 -18.20 -30.51
CA LEU A 437 -6.57 -18.91 -30.07
C LEU A 437 -6.93 -20.12 -29.20
N TYR A 438 -7.86 -19.96 -28.26
CA TYR A 438 -8.30 -21.03 -27.37
C TYR A 438 -9.04 -22.14 -28.08
N GLU A 439 -9.92 -21.77 -29.04
CA GLU A 439 -10.63 -22.75 -29.91
C GLU A 439 -9.63 -23.57 -30.73
N ASN A 440 -8.65 -22.93 -31.35
CA ASN A 440 -7.62 -23.61 -32.14
C ASN A 440 -6.76 -24.53 -31.23
N HIS A 441 -6.36 -24.06 -30.05
CA HIS A 441 -5.61 -24.88 -29.08
C HIS A 441 -6.38 -26.14 -28.66
N MET A 442 -7.68 -25.97 -28.36
CA MET A 442 -8.56 -27.07 -28.00
C MET A 442 -8.65 -28.12 -29.13
N GLN A 443 -8.84 -27.67 -30.38
CA GLN A 443 -8.97 -28.55 -31.56
C GLN A 443 -7.66 -29.31 -31.86
N GLN A 444 -6.52 -28.59 -31.88
CA GLN A 444 -5.23 -29.19 -32.22
C GLN A 444 -4.79 -30.25 -31.21
N ASN A 445 -5.05 -30.02 -29.92
CA ASN A 445 -4.64 -30.90 -28.84
C ASN A 445 -5.75 -31.85 -28.38
N LYS A 446 -6.95 -31.82 -29.02
CA LYS A 446 -8.12 -32.64 -28.67
C LYS A 446 -8.51 -32.56 -27.19
N LEU A 447 -8.44 -31.34 -26.62
CA LEU A 447 -8.72 -31.12 -25.22
C LEU A 447 -10.21 -31.13 -24.91
N SER A 448 -10.58 -31.62 -23.75
CA SER A 448 -11.91 -31.38 -23.20
C SER A 448 -12.03 -29.90 -22.77
N LEU A 449 -13.24 -29.40 -22.60
CA LEU A 449 -13.49 -28.03 -22.18
C LEU A 449 -12.88 -27.75 -20.78
N MET A 450 -12.82 -28.77 -19.89
CA MET A 450 -12.18 -28.64 -18.57
C MET A 450 -10.66 -28.55 -18.65
N GLU A 451 -10.01 -29.34 -19.53
CA GLU A 451 -8.56 -29.23 -19.76
C GLU A 451 -8.22 -27.86 -20.34
N LEU A 452 -9.00 -27.39 -21.30
CA LEU A 452 -8.85 -26.04 -21.84
C LEU A 452 -8.99 -24.97 -20.74
N ALA A 453 -9.95 -25.12 -19.82
CA ALA A 453 -10.14 -24.18 -18.69
C ALA A 453 -8.88 -24.08 -17.81
N VAL A 454 -8.25 -25.24 -17.52
CA VAL A 454 -6.97 -25.29 -16.77
C VAL A 454 -5.88 -24.56 -17.54
N ASP A 455 -5.76 -24.80 -18.85
CA ASP A 455 -4.74 -24.20 -19.69
C ASP A 455 -4.91 -22.68 -19.83
N ILE A 456 -6.15 -22.20 -20.01
CA ILE A 456 -6.44 -20.75 -20.05
C ILE A 456 -6.05 -20.09 -18.73
N MET A 457 -6.50 -20.64 -17.60
CA MET A 457 -6.16 -20.07 -16.28
C MET A 457 -4.64 -20.06 -16.06
N TRP A 458 -3.93 -21.14 -16.40
CA TRP A 458 -2.49 -21.20 -16.28
C TRP A 458 -1.78 -20.17 -17.16
N MET A 459 -2.18 -20.03 -18.44
CA MET A 459 -1.62 -19.03 -19.35
C MET A 459 -1.79 -17.60 -18.81
N GLN A 460 -3.00 -17.27 -18.33
CA GLN A 460 -3.29 -15.93 -17.83
C GLN A 460 -2.53 -15.61 -16.55
N LEU A 461 -2.42 -16.56 -15.61
CA LEU A 461 -1.63 -16.38 -14.38
C LEU A 461 -0.13 -16.21 -14.63
N ASN A 462 0.37 -16.68 -15.79
CA ASN A 462 1.75 -16.50 -16.24
C ASN A 462 1.95 -15.25 -17.12
N SER A 463 0.91 -14.47 -17.35
CA SER A 463 1.00 -13.26 -18.18
C SER A 463 1.55 -12.05 -17.42
N ASN A 464 2.18 -11.13 -18.15
CA ASN A 464 2.54 -9.82 -17.59
C ASN A 464 1.31 -9.04 -17.14
N GLU A 465 0.18 -9.19 -17.84
CA GLU A 465 -1.08 -8.53 -17.48
C GLU A 465 -1.58 -8.94 -16.09
N PHE A 466 -1.33 -10.19 -15.66
CA PHE A 466 -1.62 -10.63 -14.31
C PHE A 466 -0.66 -10.06 -13.27
N LEU A 467 0.65 -10.06 -13.58
CA LEU A 467 1.70 -9.73 -12.63
C LEU A 467 1.87 -8.23 -12.37
N TYR A 468 1.39 -7.40 -13.28
CA TYR A 468 1.56 -5.96 -13.20
C TYR A 468 0.24 -5.23 -13.00
N ASN A 469 0.30 -4.14 -12.27
CA ASN A 469 -0.72 -3.09 -12.26
C ASN A 469 -0.37 -2.12 -13.40
N HIS A 470 -1.24 -2.02 -14.39
CA HIS A 470 -0.99 -1.33 -15.66
C HIS A 470 -2.08 -0.33 -16.02
#